data_880b2b8311c41ce747ed0c1377240666
#
_entry.id   880b2b8311c41ce747ed0c1377240666
#
_cell.length_a   1.000
_cell.length_b   1.000
_cell.length_c   1.000
_cell.angle_alpha   90.00
_cell.angle_beta   90.00
_cell.angle_gamma   90.00
#
_symmetry.space_group_name_H-M   'P 1'
#
loop_
_entity.id
_entity.type
_entity.pdbx_description
1 polymer ?
#
loop_
_entity_poly.entity_id
_entity_poly.type
_entity_poly.pdbx_seq_one_letter_code
_entity_poly.pdbx_strand_id
1 'polypeptide(L)'
;IFIMQGVNQGLRLALLQRWHRLSLRYHSSHRVGDSVYRIYQDSAQVTAVVGEITQGLQVIITYFTGVLFLFALDPLLGSMATTIVVLAIIWGRWFSPRMRERSLNARILNSDFTSRVQETFSSLKIIKAFGAEKEEQSKFERDSVTAFNASYRVRSLMAIVGIVTFTIAAAALLYGQYITAIWAQGERETFATVLVGLVGLSFLKWNLSAYQSAQEQLGAASVSVRDLIDRWTRAQDMAMGLNRVFDILDIEPDVKNRDNAEPLEGLRNDISFENVSFSYEQERPVLKNISFSTKRGDITAIVGPTGSGKSSMMGLMSRLFDPDSGQIK
;
A
#
# COMPACT_ATOMS: atom_id res chain seq x y z
N ILE A 1 -16.78 10.99 -4.84
CA ILE A 1 -15.89 11.84 -4.04
C ILE A 1 -16.33 11.83 -2.57
N PHE A 2 -17.60 12.13 -2.22
CA PHE A 2 -18.09 12.17 -0.83
C PHE A 2 -17.86 10.87 -0.06
N ILE A 3 -18.21 9.73 -0.64
CA ILE A 3 -18.05 8.42 -0.01
C ILE A 3 -16.57 8.14 0.31
N MET A 4 -15.68 8.42 -0.62
CA MET A 4 -14.24 8.20 -0.44
C MET A 4 -13.65 9.10 0.67
N GLN A 5 -14.08 10.37 0.74
CA GLN A 5 -13.67 11.26 1.81
C GLN A 5 -14.19 10.79 3.17
N GLY A 6 -15.44 10.34 3.23
CA GLY A 6 -16.03 9.76 4.45
C GLY A 6 -15.28 8.51 4.94
N VAL A 7 -14.94 7.60 4.04
CA VAL A 7 -14.14 6.41 4.35
C VAL A 7 -12.75 6.80 4.86
N ASN A 8 -12.07 7.75 4.20
CA ASN A 8 -10.75 8.20 4.63
C ASN A 8 -10.79 8.84 6.02
N GLN A 9 -11.80 9.70 6.27
CA GLN A 9 -11.97 10.34 7.57
C GLN A 9 -12.29 9.31 8.67
N GLY A 10 -13.20 8.37 8.39
CA GLY A 10 -13.53 7.29 9.31
C GLY A 10 -12.32 6.41 9.65
N LEU A 11 -11.52 6.06 8.64
CA LEU A 11 -10.30 5.28 8.83
C LEU A 11 -9.25 6.02 9.67
N ARG A 12 -9.03 7.31 9.39
CA ARG A 12 -8.11 8.14 10.18
C ARG A 12 -8.54 8.24 11.63
N LEU A 13 -9.85 8.41 11.86
CA LEU A 13 -10.40 8.45 13.20
C LEU A 13 -10.23 7.11 13.92
N ALA A 14 -10.49 6.00 13.25
CA ALA A 14 -10.29 4.66 13.80
C ALA A 14 -8.82 4.40 14.15
N LEU A 15 -7.88 4.78 13.26
CA LEU A 15 -6.45 4.69 13.51
C LEU A 15 -6.03 5.54 14.71
N LEU A 16 -6.50 6.79 14.79
CA LEU A 16 -6.21 7.68 15.92
C LEU A 16 -6.75 7.14 17.22
N GLN A 17 -8.00 6.64 17.22
CA GLN A 17 -8.59 6.01 18.40
C GLN A 17 -7.83 4.76 18.83
N ARG A 18 -7.41 3.93 17.87
CA ARG A 18 -6.58 2.76 18.15
C ARG A 18 -5.25 3.17 18.74
N TRP A 19 -4.59 4.15 18.12
CA TRP A 19 -3.30 4.68 18.57
C TRP A 19 -3.35 5.22 20.02
N HIS A 20 -4.41 5.95 20.39
CA HIS A 20 -4.62 6.39 21.76
C HIS A 20 -4.83 5.26 22.77
N ARG A 21 -5.30 4.09 22.31
CA ARG A 21 -5.50 2.91 23.16
C ARG A 21 -4.25 2.03 23.28
N LEU A 22 -3.24 2.23 22.42
CA LEU A 22 -2.01 1.47 22.50
C LEU A 22 -1.21 1.89 23.74
N SER A 23 -0.49 0.93 24.33
CA SER A 23 0.31 1.13 25.53
C SER A 23 1.50 2.06 25.28
N LEU A 24 2.02 2.66 26.33
CA LEU A 24 3.27 3.42 26.27
C LEU A 24 4.47 2.56 25.85
N ARG A 25 4.43 1.22 26.04
CA ARG A 25 5.44 0.29 25.53
C ARG A 25 5.52 0.37 24.01
N TYR A 26 4.37 0.39 23.33
CA TYR A 26 4.33 0.60 21.88
C TYR A 26 4.90 1.95 21.47
N HIS A 27 4.48 3.02 22.15
CA HIS A 27 4.91 4.38 21.82
C HIS A 27 6.40 4.62 22.07
N SER A 28 7.01 3.95 23.06
CA SER A 28 8.44 4.06 23.34
C SER A 28 9.30 3.32 22.33
N SER A 29 8.77 2.26 21.70
CA SER A 29 9.48 1.47 20.69
C SER A 29 9.33 2.00 19.26
N HIS A 30 8.35 2.88 19.00
CA HIS A 30 8.04 3.42 17.68
C HIS A 30 8.25 4.95 17.63
N ARG A 31 8.79 5.43 16.51
CA ARG A 31 8.99 6.88 16.31
C ARG A 31 7.64 7.56 16.04
N VAL A 32 7.39 8.68 16.69
CA VAL A 32 6.16 9.47 16.50
C VAL A 32 5.94 9.84 15.02
N GLY A 33 7.02 10.19 14.31
CA GLY A 33 6.94 10.52 12.88
C GLY A 33 6.44 9.36 12.01
N ASP A 34 6.78 8.11 12.32
CA ASP A 34 6.29 6.93 11.62
C ASP A 34 4.78 6.75 11.86
N SER A 35 4.32 6.93 13.08
CA SER A 35 2.89 6.85 13.42
C SER A 35 2.06 7.94 12.71
N VAL A 36 2.56 9.17 12.67
CA VAL A 36 1.92 10.27 11.92
C VAL A 36 1.86 9.96 10.42
N TYR A 37 2.95 9.43 9.85
CA TYR A 37 3.00 9.03 8.45
C TYR A 37 1.95 7.96 8.13
N ARG A 38 1.81 6.94 8.97
CA ARG A 38 0.82 5.86 8.79
C ARG A 38 -0.62 6.38 8.88
N ILE A 39 -0.91 7.27 9.84
CA ILE A 39 -2.25 7.85 9.98
C ILE A 39 -2.60 8.75 8.78
N TYR A 40 -1.65 9.53 8.29
CA TYR A 40 -1.91 10.51 7.25
C TYR A 40 -1.73 9.95 5.84
N GLN A 41 -0.58 9.34 5.55
CA GLN A 41 -0.18 8.93 4.20
C GLN A 41 -0.73 7.54 3.86
N ASP A 42 -0.54 6.55 4.75
CA ASP A 42 -0.98 5.18 4.46
C ASP A 42 -2.51 5.07 4.46
N SER A 43 -3.23 5.83 5.31
CA SER A 43 -4.70 5.89 5.25
C SER A 43 -5.22 6.43 3.92
N ALA A 44 -4.53 7.38 3.31
CA ALA A 44 -4.89 7.91 1.99
C ALA A 44 -4.72 6.85 0.88
N GLN A 45 -3.75 5.94 1.02
CA GLN A 45 -3.57 4.83 0.06
C GLN A 45 -4.73 3.83 0.09
N VAL A 46 -5.35 3.60 1.26
CA VAL A 46 -6.53 2.72 1.37
C VAL A 46 -7.68 3.25 0.51
N THR A 47 -7.95 4.56 0.58
CA THR A 47 -9.00 5.17 -0.26
C THR A 47 -8.64 5.20 -1.74
N ALA A 48 -7.36 5.34 -2.06
CA ALA A 48 -6.86 5.25 -3.43
C ALA A 48 -7.11 3.85 -4.04
N VAL A 49 -6.95 2.77 -3.26
CA VAL A 49 -7.26 1.40 -3.71
C VAL A 49 -8.72 1.27 -4.13
N VAL A 50 -9.66 1.82 -3.35
CA VAL A 50 -11.09 1.80 -3.71
C VAL A 50 -11.32 2.53 -5.05
N GLY A 51 -10.61 3.65 -5.26
CA GLY A 51 -10.61 4.38 -6.54
C GLY A 51 -10.09 3.54 -7.69
N GLU A 52 -8.95 2.85 -7.52
CA GLU A 52 -8.39 1.98 -8.56
C GLU A 52 -9.30 0.78 -8.88
N ILE A 53 -9.96 0.18 -7.87
CA ILE A 53 -10.93 -0.89 -8.09
C ILE A 53 -12.13 -0.37 -8.91
N THR A 54 -12.70 0.77 -8.51
CA THR A 54 -13.87 1.36 -9.21
C THR A 54 -13.55 1.69 -10.66
N GLN A 55 -12.40 2.32 -10.89
CA GLN A 55 -11.95 2.65 -12.25
C GLN A 55 -11.55 1.40 -13.03
N GLY A 56 -10.97 0.39 -12.36
CA GLY A 56 -10.68 -0.90 -12.98
C GLY A 56 -11.95 -1.60 -13.48
N LEU A 57 -13.00 -1.61 -12.68
CA LEU A 57 -14.32 -2.14 -13.08
C LEU A 57 -14.89 -1.36 -14.28
N GLN A 58 -14.77 -0.03 -14.28
CA GLN A 58 -15.21 0.80 -15.41
C GLN A 58 -14.45 0.43 -16.69
N VAL A 59 -13.12 0.28 -16.63
CA VAL A 59 -12.32 -0.13 -17.79
C VAL A 59 -12.73 -1.52 -18.29
N ILE A 60 -12.98 -2.47 -17.38
CA ILE A 60 -13.43 -3.81 -17.72
C ILE A 60 -14.80 -3.75 -18.45
N ILE A 61 -15.76 -3.01 -17.90
CA ILE A 61 -17.09 -2.84 -18.52
C ILE A 61 -16.96 -2.21 -19.91
N THR A 62 -16.19 -1.13 -20.03
CA THR A 62 -15.95 -0.45 -21.31
C THR A 62 -15.31 -1.38 -22.33
N TYR A 63 -14.32 -2.18 -21.91
CA TYR A 63 -13.69 -3.17 -22.76
C TYR A 63 -14.69 -4.23 -23.25
N PHE A 64 -15.45 -4.86 -22.35
CA PHE A 64 -16.43 -5.88 -22.73
C PHE A 64 -17.52 -5.33 -23.63
N THR A 65 -18.01 -4.13 -23.36
CA THR A 65 -19.03 -3.48 -24.19
C THR A 65 -18.46 -3.20 -25.60
N GLY A 66 -17.23 -2.71 -25.69
CA GLY A 66 -16.56 -2.46 -26.96
C GLY A 66 -16.31 -3.74 -27.77
N VAL A 67 -15.86 -4.81 -27.11
CA VAL A 67 -15.65 -6.11 -27.76
C VAL A 67 -16.97 -6.71 -28.25
N LEU A 68 -18.03 -6.63 -27.46
CA LEU A 68 -19.36 -7.07 -27.86
C LEU A 68 -19.86 -6.32 -29.09
N PHE A 69 -19.64 -5.02 -29.12
CA PHE A 69 -19.97 -4.17 -30.27
C PHE A 69 -19.16 -4.58 -31.52
N LEU A 70 -17.85 -4.84 -31.37
CA LEU A 70 -17.01 -5.33 -32.48
C LEU A 70 -17.48 -6.70 -33.01
N PHE A 71 -17.91 -7.61 -32.12
CA PHE A 71 -18.50 -8.89 -32.53
C PHE A 71 -19.82 -8.70 -33.29
N ALA A 72 -20.61 -7.69 -32.91
CA ALA A 72 -21.84 -7.38 -33.63
C ALA A 72 -21.58 -6.81 -35.04
N LEU A 73 -20.49 -6.06 -35.21
CA LEU A 73 -20.07 -5.58 -36.53
C LEU A 73 -19.47 -6.69 -37.39
N ASP A 74 -18.50 -7.40 -36.89
CA ASP A 74 -17.89 -8.57 -37.54
C ASP A 74 -17.16 -9.47 -36.54
N PRO A 75 -17.43 -10.80 -36.52
CA PRO A 75 -16.81 -11.75 -35.61
C PRO A 75 -15.26 -11.76 -35.68
N LEU A 76 -14.66 -11.43 -36.83
CA LEU A 76 -13.23 -11.34 -36.97
C LEU A 76 -12.65 -10.19 -36.13
N LEU A 77 -13.29 -9.02 -36.13
CA LEU A 77 -12.84 -7.88 -35.31
C LEU A 77 -12.97 -8.16 -33.81
N GLY A 78 -14.09 -8.75 -33.39
CA GLY A 78 -14.28 -9.19 -32.01
C GLY A 78 -13.24 -10.22 -31.58
N SER A 79 -12.93 -11.20 -32.43
CA SER A 79 -11.90 -12.20 -32.15
C SER A 79 -10.49 -11.60 -32.10
N MET A 80 -10.18 -10.64 -32.94
CA MET A 80 -8.89 -9.90 -32.89
C MET A 80 -8.76 -9.13 -31.57
N ALA A 81 -9.80 -8.39 -31.17
CA ALA A 81 -9.78 -7.64 -29.90
C ALA A 81 -9.59 -8.58 -28.69
N THR A 82 -10.29 -9.71 -28.65
CA THR A 82 -10.13 -10.71 -27.58
C THR A 82 -8.75 -11.37 -27.58
N THR A 83 -8.20 -11.69 -28.75
CA THR A 83 -6.88 -12.31 -28.89
C THR A 83 -5.78 -11.41 -28.34
N ILE A 84 -5.86 -10.10 -28.56
CA ILE A 84 -4.90 -9.13 -28.02
C ILE A 84 -4.85 -9.22 -26.47
N VAL A 85 -6.00 -9.31 -25.81
CA VAL A 85 -6.06 -9.41 -24.34
C VAL A 85 -5.51 -10.74 -23.85
N VAL A 86 -5.87 -11.83 -24.50
CA VAL A 86 -5.34 -13.16 -24.13
C VAL A 86 -3.82 -13.18 -24.23
N LEU A 87 -3.27 -12.65 -25.33
CA LEU A 87 -1.83 -12.52 -25.50
C LEU A 87 -1.19 -11.61 -24.42
N ALA A 88 -1.83 -10.48 -24.10
CA ALA A 88 -1.35 -9.59 -23.05
C ALA A 88 -1.34 -10.25 -21.67
N ILE A 89 -2.36 -11.04 -21.34
CA ILE A 89 -2.44 -11.80 -20.07
C ILE A 89 -1.34 -12.87 -20.01
N ILE A 90 -1.16 -13.65 -21.08
CA ILE A 90 -0.11 -14.67 -21.16
C ILE A 90 1.27 -14.04 -21.01
N TRP A 91 1.52 -12.95 -21.72
CA TRP A 91 2.74 -12.19 -21.66
C TRP A 91 3.00 -11.60 -20.28
N GLY A 92 1.99 -10.95 -19.68
CA GLY A 92 2.06 -10.40 -18.34
C GLY A 92 2.37 -11.47 -17.29
N ARG A 93 1.71 -12.64 -17.38
CA ARG A 93 1.95 -13.76 -16.46
C ARG A 93 3.37 -14.34 -16.59
N TRP A 94 3.90 -14.38 -17.79
CA TRP A 94 5.27 -14.88 -18.04
C TRP A 94 6.35 -13.91 -17.52
N PHE A 95 6.12 -12.59 -17.65
CA PHE A 95 7.05 -11.55 -17.20
C PHE A 95 6.93 -11.20 -15.71
N SER A 96 5.73 -11.30 -15.14
CA SER A 96 5.42 -10.87 -13.77
C SER A 96 6.41 -11.41 -12.70
N PRO A 97 6.77 -12.69 -12.65
CA PRO A 97 7.69 -13.20 -11.62
C PRO A 97 9.10 -12.59 -11.76
N ARG A 98 9.60 -12.43 -12.99
CA ARG A 98 10.91 -11.82 -13.25
C ARG A 98 10.95 -10.35 -12.84
N MET A 99 9.86 -9.65 -13.10
CA MET A 99 9.69 -8.24 -12.69
C MET A 99 9.66 -8.13 -11.18
N ARG A 100 8.91 -8.99 -10.51
CA ARG A 100 8.77 -8.99 -9.05
C ARG A 100 10.11 -9.18 -8.35
N GLU A 101 10.88 -10.18 -8.77
CA GLU A 101 12.20 -10.47 -8.20
C GLU A 101 13.16 -9.26 -8.35
N ARG A 102 13.27 -8.72 -9.57
CA ARG A 102 14.13 -7.57 -9.83
C ARG A 102 13.68 -6.31 -9.09
N SER A 103 12.37 -6.08 -9.00
CA SER A 103 11.80 -4.95 -8.28
C SER A 103 12.06 -5.07 -6.78
N LEU A 104 11.92 -6.25 -6.18
CA LEU A 104 12.25 -6.50 -4.78
C LEU A 104 13.73 -6.22 -4.51
N ASN A 105 14.63 -6.72 -5.33
CA ASN A 105 16.06 -6.47 -5.18
C ASN A 105 16.39 -4.97 -5.30
N ALA A 106 15.80 -4.27 -6.27
CA ALA A 106 15.98 -2.82 -6.39
C ALA A 106 15.45 -2.06 -5.18
N ARG A 107 14.33 -2.48 -4.59
CA ARG A 107 13.78 -1.88 -3.36
C ARG A 107 14.70 -2.09 -2.16
N ILE A 108 15.25 -3.29 -1.98
CA ILE A 108 16.20 -3.58 -0.89
C ILE A 108 17.42 -2.66 -1.02
N LEU A 109 18.05 -2.64 -2.19
CA LEU A 109 19.25 -1.82 -2.41
C LEU A 109 18.99 -0.31 -2.26
N ASN A 110 17.82 0.19 -2.65
CA ASN A 110 17.43 1.59 -2.42
C ASN A 110 17.16 1.87 -0.93
N SER A 111 16.57 0.91 -0.20
CA SER A 111 16.36 1.02 1.24
C SER A 111 17.68 1.05 2.00
N ASP A 112 18.62 0.18 1.66
CA ASP A 112 19.96 0.13 2.25
C ASP A 112 20.73 1.43 1.98
N PHE A 113 20.64 1.94 0.74
CA PHE A 113 21.21 3.23 0.38
C PHE A 113 20.61 4.38 1.21
N THR A 114 19.27 4.42 1.35
CA THR A 114 18.59 5.45 2.15
C THR A 114 19.00 5.37 3.63
N SER A 115 19.10 4.17 4.18
CA SER A 115 19.55 3.95 5.56
C SER A 115 20.98 4.45 5.77
N ARG A 116 21.86 4.18 4.81
CA ARG A 116 23.24 4.67 4.83
C ARG A 116 23.32 6.19 4.76
N VAL A 117 22.50 6.83 3.92
CA VAL A 117 22.39 8.30 3.87
C VAL A 117 22.01 8.86 5.24
N GLN A 118 21.00 8.27 5.91
CA GLN A 118 20.58 8.69 7.25
C GLN A 118 21.70 8.51 8.28
N GLU A 119 22.43 7.39 8.24
CA GLU A 119 23.57 7.12 9.11
C GLU A 119 24.67 8.16 8.91
N THR A 120 25.05 8.46 7.66
CA THR A 120 26.05 9.47 7.31
C THR A 120 25.66 10.85 7.87
N PHE A 121 24.42 11.28 7.71
CA PHE A 121 23.93 12.54 8.26
C PHE A 121 23.92 12.55 9.80
N SER A 122 23.56 11.45 10.43
CA SER A 122 23.56 11.32 11.89
C SER A 122 24.97 11.35 12.47
N SER A 123 25.95 10.84 11.72
CA SER A 123 27.34 10.75 12.10
C SER A 123 28.21 11.91 11.58
N LEU A 124 27.59 12.95 10.99
CA LEU A 124 28.32 14.04 10.31
C LEU A 124 29.40 14.72 11.20
N LYS A 125 29.09 14.88 12.48
CA LYS A 125 30.06 15.45 13.44
C LYS A 125 31.32 14.58 13.59
N ILE A 126 31.12 13.27 13.61
CA ILE A 126 32.22 12.29 13.73
C ILE A 126 33.04 12.27 12.44
N ILE A 127 32.38 12.21 11.29
CA ILE A 127 33.03 12.25 9.97
C ILE A 127 33.93 13.50 9.84
N LYS A 128 33.38 14.65 10.24
CA LYS A 128 34.11 15.92 10.26
C LYS A 128 35.30 15.91 11.23
N ALA A 129 35.11 15.37 12.43
CA ALA A 129 36.16 15.33 13.46
C ALA A 129 37.36 14.45 13.04
N PHE A 130 37.12 13.40 12.25
CA PHE A 130 38.15 12.48 11.77
C PHE A 130 38.64 12.78 10.35
N GLY A 131 38.10 13.79 9.66
CA GLY A 131 38.45 14.13 8.27
C GLY A 131 38.15 13.03 7.26
N ALA A 132 37.12 12.20 7.53
CA ALA A 132 36.79 11.01 6.76
C ALA A 132 35.82 11.29 5.58
N GLU A 133 35.66 12.55 5.14
CA GLU A 133 34.70 12.95 4.11
C GLU A 133 34.94 12.25 2.78
N LYS A 134 36.21 12.10 2.35
CA LYS A 134 36.53 11.44 1.08
C LYS A 134 36.20 9.95 1.09
N GLU A 135 36.40 9.30 2.22
CA GLU A 135 36.07 7.88 2.38
C GLU A 135 34.56 7.68 2.33
N GLU A 136 33.82 8.49 3.10
CA GLU A 136 32.34 8.43 3.09
C GLU A 136 31.76 8.81 1.72
N GLN A 137 32.34 9.77 1.01
CA GLN A 137 31.92 10.09 -0.36
C GLN A 137 32.12 8.89 -1.30
N SER A 138 33.24 8.18 -1.21
CA SER A 138 33.51 7.01 -2.07
C SER A 138 32.54 5.84 -1.77
N LYS A 139 32.17 5.64 -0.50
CA LYS A 139 31.14 4.66 -0.11
C LYS A 139 29.78 5.05 -0.66
N PHE A 140 29.40 6.32 -0.50
CA PHE A 140 28.14 6.86 -1.02
C PHE A 140 28.03 6.69 -2.54
N GLU A 141 29.08 7.03 -3.31
CA GLU A 141 29.09 6.86 -4.77
C GLU A 141 28.89 5.40 -5.17
N ARG A 142 29.59 4.47 -4.53
CA ARG A 142 29.47 3.04 -4.81
C ARG A 142 28.06 2.52 -4.52
N ASP A 143 27.49 2.86 -3.36
CA ASP A 143 26.18 2.39 -2.95
C ASP A 143 25.07 3.03 -3.81
N SER A 144 25.23 4.32 -4.16
CA SER A 144 24.36 5.04 -5.09
C SER A 144 24.34 4.39 -6.48
N VAL A 145 25.53 4.09 -7.05
CA VAL A 145 25.64 3.42 -8.35
C VAL A 145 25.00 2.02 -8.31
N THR A 146 25.15 1.30 -7.22
CA THR A 146 24.57 -0.04 -7.04
C THR A 146 23.04 0.03 -7.02
N ALA A 147 22.46 0.94 -6.23
CA ALA A 147 21.02 1.17 -6.16
C ALA A 147 20.45 1.70 -7.50
N PHE A 148 21.18 2.63 -8.14
CA PHE A 148 20.82 3.13 -9.47
C PHE A 148 20.79 2.02 -10.52
N ASN A 149 21.85 1.19 -10.61
CA ASN A 149 21.92 0.11 -11.57
C ASN A 149 20.81 -0.93 -11.38
N ALA A 150 20.45 -1.24 -10.12
CA ALA A 150 19.33 -2.12 -9.83
C ALA A 150 18.00 -1.51 -10.33
N SER A 151 17.75 -0.24 -10.03
CA SER A 151 16.56 0.48 -10.48
C SER A 151 16.51 0.63 -12.00
N TYR A 152 17.66 0.90 -12.62
CA TYR A 152 17.78 1.00 -14.07
C TYR A 152 17.43 -0.32 -14.77
N ARG A 153 17.92 -1.46 -14.26
CA ARG A 153 17.58 -2.80 -14.81
C ARG A 153 16.10 -3.10 -14.75
N VAL A 154 15.40 -2.66 -13.70
CA VAL A 154 13.94 -2.79 -13.62
C VAL A 154 13.26 -1.92 -14.66
N ARG A 155 13.64 -0.64 -14.73
CA ARG A 155 13.04 0.32 -15.67
C ARG A 155 13.29 -0.05 -17.13
N SER A 156 14.51 -0.51 -17.46
CA SER A 156 14.83 -0.96 -18.82
C SER A 156 14.02 -2.19 -19.22
N LEU A 157 13.83 -3.15 -18.30
CA LEU A 157 12.97 -4.29 -18.56
C LEU A 157 11.51 -3.86 -18.76
N MET A 158 10.98 -2.94 -17.93
CA MET A 158 9.64 -2.37 -18.10
C MET A 158 9.50 -1.68 -19.46
N ALA A 159 10.50 -0.90 -19.88
CA ALA A 159 10.50 -0.24 -21.18
C ALA A 159 10.47 -1.23 -22.34
N ILE A 160 11.28 -2.29 -22.28
CA ILE A 160 11.30 -3.34 -23.33
C ILE A 160 9.93 -4.03 -23.41
N VAL A 161 9.37 -4.43 -22.27
CA VAL A 161 8.04 -5.05 -22.21
C VAL A 161 6.98 -4.10 -22.78
N GLY A 162 7.04 -2.81 -22.39
CA GLY A 162 6.13 -1.79 -22.90
C GLY A 162 6.24 -1.60 -24.43
N ILE A 163 7.45 -1.53 -24.97
CA ILE A 163 7.69 -1.38 -26.41
C ILE A 163 7.15 -2.60 -27.17
N VAL A 164 7.46 -3.82 -26.72
CA VAL A 164 6.98 -5.04 -27.38
C VAL A 164 5.44 -5.11 -27.34
N THR A 165 4.84 -4.86 -26.19
CA THR A 165 3.37 -4.84 -26.07
C THR A 165 2.73 -3.78 -26.95
N PHE A 166 3.31 -2.58 -26.98
CA PHE A 166 2.85 -1.49 -27.84
C PHE A 166 2.95 -1.86 -29.33
N THR A 167 4.08 -2.46 -29.75
CA THR A 167 4.29 -2.84 -31.16
C THR A 167 3.26 -3.89 -31.61
N ILE A 168 2.99 -4.89 -30.76
CA ILE A 168 1.97 -5.92 -31.06
C ILE A 168 0.57 -5.28 -31.15
N ALA A 169 0.22 -4.42 -30.19
CA ALA A 169 -1.08 -3.74 -30.20
C ALA A 169 -1.23 -2.80 -31.41
N ALA A 170 -0.18 -2.04 -31.75
CA ALA A 170 -0.17 -1.15 -32.90
C ALA A 170 -0.29 -1.93 -34.22
N ALA A 171 0.41 -3.05 -34.37
CA ALA A 171 0.32 -3.90 -35.57
C ALA A 171 -1.09 -4.47 -35.75
N ALA A 172 -1.71 -4.96 -34.65
CA ALA A 172 -3.07 -5.46 -34.68
C ALA A 172 -4.09 -4.34 -35.01
N LEU A 173 -3.89 -3.14 -34.46
CA LEU A 173 -4.73 -1.98 -34.74
C LEU A 173 -4.63 -1.56 -36.21
N LEU A 174 -3.41 -1.44 -36.76
CA LEU A 174 -3.18 -1.10 -38.19
C LEU A 174 -3.80 -2.15 -39.11
N TYR A 175 -3.68 -3.43 -38.76
CA TYR A 175 -4.28 -4.51 -39.54
C TYR A 175 -5.81 -4.44 -39.49
N GLY A 176 -6.40 -4.20 -38.32
CA GLY A 176 -7.84 -3.99 -38.17
C GLY A 176 -8.33 -2.76 -38.96
N GLN A 177 -7.57 -1.66 -38.95
CA GLN A 177 -7.86 -0.47 -39.75
C GLN A 177 -7.83 -0.77 -41.28
N TYR A 178 -6.83 -1.46 -41.72
CA TYR A 178 -6.71 -1.84 -43.15
C TYR A 178 -7.89 -2.69 -43.62
N ILE A 179 -8.24 -3.73 -42.87
CA ILE A 179 -9.37 -4.61 -43.20
C ILE A 179 -10.71 -3.85 -43.19
N THR A 180 -10.98 -3.05 -42.16
CA THR A 180 -12.21 -2.30 -42.07
C THR A 180 -12.36 -1.24 -43.16
N ALA A 181 -11.25 -0.65 -43.58
CA ALA A 181 -11.23 0.29 -44.71
C ALA A 181 -11.63 -0.41 -46.06
N ILE A 182 -11.10 -1.62 -46.29
CA ILE A 182 -11.47 -2.41 -47.47
C ILE A 182 -12.97 -2.78 -47.43
N TRP A 183 -13.47 -3.21 -46.28
CA TRP A 183 -14.88 -3.57 -46.13
C TRP A 183 -15.82 -2.36 -46.32
N ALA A 184 -15.42 -1.19 -45.82
CA ALA A 184 -16.19 0.04 -46.02
C ALA A 184 -16.26 0.47 -47.50
N GLN A 185 -15.19 0.27 -48.28
CA GLN A 185 -15.17 0.56 -49.72
C GLN A 185 -16.02 -0.44 -50.51
N GLY A 186 -16.06 -1.71 -50.06
CA GLY A 186 -16.82 -2.76 -50.73
C GLY A 186 -18.30 -2.85 -50.34
N GLU A 187 -18.81 -1.94 -49.54
CA GLU A 187 -20.20 -1.95 -48.99
C GLU A 187 -20.61 -3.34 -48.45
N ARG A 188 -19.69 -4.04 -47.83
CA ARG A 188 -19.93 -5.37 -47.27
C ARG A 188 -21.01 -5.30 -46.20
N GLU A 189 -21.90 -6.33 -46.17
CA GLU A 189 -22.87 -6.46 -45.08
C GLU A 189 -22.17 -6.76 -43.75
N THR A 190 -22.63 -6.15 -42.67
CA THR A 190 -22.15 -6.40 -41.30
C THR A 190 -22.79 -7.67 -40.75
N PHE A 191 -22.18 -8.33 -39.80
CA PHE A 191 -22.78 -9.47 -39.09
C PHE A 191 -24.05 -9.06 -38.34
N ALA A 192 -24.21 -7.77 -38.02
CA ALA A 192 -25.42 -7.22 -37.43
C ALA A 192 -26.68 -7.43 -38.26
N THR A 193 -26.59 -7.65 -39.60
CA THR A 193 -27.74 -8.04 -40.44
C THR A 193 -28.40 -9.30 -39.95
N VAL A 194 -27.64 -10.25 -39.38
CA VAL A 194 -28.16 -11.49 -38.79
C VAL A 194 -28.85 -11.21 -37.46
N LEU A 195 -28.49 -10.16 -36.74
CA LEU A 195 -29.01 -9.78 -35.42
C LEU A 195 -30.15 -8.75 -35.48
N VAL A 196 -30.43 -8.19 -36.66
CA VAL A 196 -31.40 -7.07 -36.85
C VAL A 196 -32.82 -7.43 -36.47
N GLY A 197 -33.18 -8.69 -36.37
CA GLY A 197 -34.46 -9.08 -35.78
C GLY A 197 -34.59 -8.81 -34.28
N LEU A 198 -33.47 -8.50 -33.60
CA LEU A 198 -33.40 -8.34 -32.16
C LEU A 198 -33.08 -6.88 -31.69
N VAL A 199 -32.36 -6.10 -32.48
CA VAL A 199 -31.91 -4.78 -32.05
C VAL A 199 -31.86 -3.83 -33.25
N GLY A 200 -32.75 -2.90 -33.41
CA GLY A 200 -32.84 -1.95 -34.54
C GLY A 200 -31.58 -1.07 -34.75
N LEU A 201 -30.48 -1.71 -35.11
CA LEU A 201 -29.18 -1.05 -35.36
C LEU A 201 -29.09 -0.56 -36.81
N SER A 202 -28.72 0.70 -37.02
CA SER A 202 -28.51 1.34 -38.30
C SER A 202 -27.24 0.91 -39.07
N PHE A 203 -26.45 -0.05 -38.56
CA PHE A 203 -25.19 -0.50 -39.14
C PHE A 203 -25.31 -1.83 -39.91
N LEU A 204 -26.23 -1.86 -40.88
CA LEU A 204 -26.51 -3.06 -41.69
C LEU A 204 -25.44 -3.33 -42.75
N LYS A 205 -24.76 -2.27 -43.22
CA LYS A 205 -23.68 -2.31 -44.17
C LYS A 205 -22.46 -1.57 -43.65
N TRP A 206 -21.28 -2.04 -44.01
CA TRP A 206 -20.04 -1.30 -43.77
C TRP A 206 -20.12 0.03 -44.52
N ASN A 207 -20.09 1.11 -43.79
CA ASN A 207 -20.06 2.50 -44.25
C ASN A 207 -19.03 3.29 -43.44
N LEU A 208 -18.87 4.56 -43.71
CA LEU A 208 -17.94 5.43 -42.99
C LEU A 208 -18.20 5.46 -41.48
N SER A 209 -19.48 5.44 -41.07
CA SER A 209 -19.83 5.44 -39.64
C SER A 209 -19.47 4.14 -38.95
N ALA A 210 -19.71 2.98 -39.57
CA ALA A 210 -19.32 1.67 -39.07
C ALA A 210 -17.77 1.56 -38.98
N TYR A 211 -17.07 2.08 -39.98
CA TYR A 211 -15.61 2.17 -39.99
C TYR A 211 -15.11 3.02 -38.81
N GLN A 212 -15.62 4.23 -38.63
CA GLN A 212 -15.22 5.11 -37.52
C GLN A 212 -15.48 4.51 -36.15
N SER A 213 -16.68 3.91 -35.96
CA SER A 213 -17.03 3.25 -34.72
C SER A 213 -16.14 2.04 -34.42
N ALA A 214 -15.84 1.24 -35.44
CA ALA A 214 -14.89 0.12 -35.29
C ALA A 214 -13.49 0.61 -34.89
N GLN A 215 -13.01 1.71 -35.48
CA GLN A 215 -11.73 2.33 -35.16
C GLN A 215 -11.67 2.82 -33.70
N GLU A 216 -12.72 3.51 -33.26
CA GLU A 216 -12.83 3.99 -31.88
C GLU A 216 -12.80 2.82 -30.89
N GLN A 217 -13.56 1.74 -31.15
CA GLN A 217 -13.59 0.58 -30.27
C GLN A 217 -12.30 -0.23 -30.27
N LEU A 218 -11.64 -0.41 -31.39
CA LEU A 218 -10.32 -1.05 -31.47
C LEU A 218 -9.27 -0.24 -30.71
N GLY A 219 -9.30 1.09 -30.88
CA GLY A 219 -8.44 2.01 -30.14
C GLY A 219 -8.70 1.94 -28.61
N ALA A 220 -9.98 2.02 -28.21
CA ALA A 220 -10.39 1.92 -26.81
C ALA A 220 -10.00 0.57 -26.19
N ALA A 221 -10.14 -0.54 -26.92
CA ALA A 221 -9.73 -1.87 -26.47
C ALA A 221 -8.21 -1.92 -26.17
N SER A 222 -7.39 -1.36 -27.06
CA SER A 222 -5.93 -1.32 -26.88
C SER A 222 -5.51 -0.47 -25.66
N VAL A 223 -6.17 0.68 -25.45
CA VAL A 223 -5.94 1.55 -24.28
C VAL A 223 -6.39 0.85 -23.00
N SER A 224 -7.54 0.18 -23.00
CA SER A 224 -8.09 -0.53 -21.84
C SER A 224 -7.15 -1.61 -21.31
N VAL A 225 -6.50 -2.37 -22.20
CA VAL A 225 -5.51 -3.40 -21.81
C VAL A 225 -4.32 -2.77 -21.09
N ARG A 226 -3.78 -1.69 -21.65
CA ARG A 226 -2.66 -0.96 -21.02
C ARG A 226 -3.06 -0.41 -19.64
N ASP A 227 -4.22 0.22 -19.57
CA ASP A 227 -4.75 0.78 -18.32
C ASP A 227 -4.91 -0.28 -17.23
N LEU A 228 -5.40 -1.48 -17.57
CA LEU A 228 -5.53 -2.58 -16.61
C LEU A 228 -4.18 -3.04 -16.06
N ILE A 229 -3.15 -3.14 -16.92
CA ILE A 229 -1.78 -3.51 -16.51
C ILE A 229 -1.20 -2.44 -15.56
N ASP A 230 -1.33 -1.16 -15.91
CA ASP A 230 -0.85 -0.05 -15.10
C ASP A 230 -1.57 0.04 -13.75
N ARG A 231 -2.89 -0.21 -13.71
CA ARG A 231 -3.70 -0.27 -12.48
C ARG A 231 -3.31 -1.43 -11.59
N TRP A 232 -3.05 -2.60 -12.18
CA TRP A 232 -2.59 -3.76 -11.43
C TRP A 232 -1.27 -3.47 -10.71
N THR A 233 -0.34 -2.80 -11.38
CA THR A 233 0.95 -2.41 -10.79
C THR A 233 0.74 -1.42 -9.64
N ARG A 234 -0.11 -0.39 -9.83
CA ARG A 234 -0.45 0.57 -8.76
C ARG A 234 -1.13 -0.11 -7.57
N ALA A 235 -2.07 -1.02 -7.82
CA ALA A 235 -2.74 -1.76 -6.76
C ALA A 235 -1.77 -2.59 -5.90
N GLN A 236 -0.76 -3.20 -6.51
CA GLN A 236 0.29 -3.91 -5.76
C GLN A 236 1.13 -2.98 -4.88
N ASP A 237 1.46 -1.78 -5.36
CA ASP A 237 2.22 -0.81 -4.57
C ASP A 237 1.39 -0.29 -3.38
N MET A 238 0.10 -0.08 -3.57
CA MET A 238 -0.84 0.36 -2.52
C MET A 238 -1.11 -0.73 -1.47
N ALA A 239 -1.06 -2.01 -1.85
CA ALA A 239 -1.29 -3.13 -0.93
C ALA A 239 -0.32 -3.13 0.26
N MET A 240 0.91 -2.63 0.08
CA MET A 240 1.87 -2.52 1.18
C MET A 240 1.47 -1.47 2.21
N GLY A 241 0.87 -0.35 1.78
CA GLY A 241 0.32 0.66 2.69
C GLY A 241 -0.88 0.14 3.47
N LEU A 242 -1.75 -0.64 2.80
CA LEU A 242 -2.87 -1.32 3.43
C LEU A 242 -2.43 -2.22 4.58
N ASN A 243 -1.46 -3.10 4.35
CA ASN A 243 -0.96 -4.01 5.40
C ASN A 243 -0.50 -3.23 6.62
N ARG A 244 0.28 -2.13 6.45
CA ARG A 244 0.73 -1.30 7.58
C ARG A 244 -0.41 -0.65 8.37
N VAL A 245 -1.50 -0.28 7.69
CA VAL A 245 -2.69 0.28 8.34
C VAL A 245 -3.42 -0.79 9.16
N PHE A 246 -3.63 -1.97 8.58
CA PHE A 246 -4.27 -3.08 9.28
C PHE A 246 -3.40 -3.62 10.42
N ASP A 247 -2.09 -3.69 10.24
CA ASP A 247 -1.16 -4.06 11.31
C ASP A 247 -1.39 -3.20 12.58
N ILE A 248 -1.63 -1.88 12.44
CA ILE A 248 -1.92 -1.01 13.60
C ILE A 248 -3.32 -1.29 14.17
N LEU A 249 -4.31 -1.47 13.32
CA LEU A 249 -5.68 -1.71 13.75
C LEU A 249 -5.84 -3.05 14.50
N ASP A 250 -5.02 -4.03 14.13
CA ASP A 250 -5.04 -5.37 14.69
C ASP A 250 -4.18 -5.51 15.97
N ILE A 251 -3.28 -4.56 16.26
CA ILE A 251 -2.49 -4.58 17.51
C ILE A 251 -3.43 -4.51 18.71
N GLU A 252 -3.43 -5.53 19.53
CA GLU A 252 -4.16 -5.50 20.78
C GLU A 252 -3.43 -4.64 21.84
N PRO A 253 -4.14 -3.74 22.55
CA PRO A 253 -3.54 -2.99 23.65
C PRO A 253 -3.09 -3.94 24.78
N ASP A 254 -1.88 -3.73 25.31
CA ASP A 254 -1.36 -4.53 26.43
C ASP A 254 -2.16 -4.23 27.72
N VAL A 255 -2.58 -2.98 27.91
CA VAL A 255 -3.38 -2.55 29.05
C VAL A 255 -4.85 -2.59 28.68
N LYS A 256 -5.59 -3.57 29.18
CA LYS A 256 -7.03 -3.74 28.92
C LYS A 256 -7.83 -3.57 30.20
N ASN A 257 -8.94 -2.86 30.14
CA ASN A 257 -9.90 -2.85 31.24
C ASN A 257 -10.60 -4.21 31.31
N ARG A 258 -10.90 -4.67 32.54
CA ARG A 258 -11.78 -5.81 32.74
C ARG A 258 -13.19 -5.44 32.31
N ASP A 259 -13.98 -6.39 31.85
CA ASP A 259 -15.37 -6.12 31.41
C ASP A 259 -16.23 -5.52 32.55
N ASN A 260 -15.91 -5.83 33.82
CA ASN A 260 -16.59 -5.34 35.01
C ASN A 260 -15.78 -4.26 35.73
N ALA A 261 -14.97 -3.45 35.03
CA ALA A 261 -14.20 -2.38 35.64
C ALA A 261 -15.13 -1.25 36.13
N GLU A 262 -15.07 -0.92 37.41
CA GLU A 262 -15.81 0.20 37.97
C GLU A 262 -15.01 1.51 37.82
N PRO A 263 -15.70 2.66 37.65
CA PRO A 263 -15.03 3.95 37.63
C PRO A 263 -14.37 4.23 38.98
N LEU A 264 -13.11 4.67 38.97
CA LEU A 264 -12.40 5.08 40.17
C LEU A 264 -12.83 6.50 40.56
N GLU A 265 -13.61 6.62 41.64
CA GLU A 265 -14.10 7.93 42.15
C GLU A 265 -13.05 8.73 42.93
N GLY A 266 -11.83 8.21 43.08
CA GLY A 266 -10.72 8.82 43.79
C GLY A 266 -10.12 7.87 44.82
N LEU A 267 -8.99 8.29 45.42
CA LEU A 267 -8.30 7.51 46.43
C LEU A 267 -9.11 7.54 47.74
N ARG A 268 -9.59 6.38 48.16
CA ARG A 268 -10.36 6.25 49.42
C ARG A 268 -9.46 5.98 50.62
N ASN A 269 -8.58 5.03 50.55
CA ASN A 269 -7.77 4.56 51.71
C ASN A 269 -6.27 4.72 51.42
N ASP A 270 -5.69 3.84 50.62
CA ASP A 270 -4.27 3.75 50.36
C ASP A 270 -4.00 3.26 48.94
N ILE A 271 -2.78 3.39 48.51
CA ILE A 271 -2.24 2.73 47.30
C ILE A 271 -1.27 1.66 47.78
N SER A 272 -1.50 0.41 47.43
CA SER A 272 -0.63 -0.70 47.82
C SER A 272 -0.09 -1.45 46.60
N PHE A 273 1.21 -1.70 46.64
CA PHE A 273 1.92 -2.58 45.73
C PHE A 273 2.12 -3.92 46.43
N GLU A 274 1.68 -5.01 45.85
CA GLU A 274 1.78 -6.35 46.42
C GLU A 274 2.57 -7.25 45.46
N ASN A 275 3.83 -7.58 45.80
CA ASN A 275 4.73 -8.45 45.06
C ASN A 275 4.86 -8.08 43.57
N VAL A 276 4.90 -6.77 43.28
CA VAL A 276 4.90 -6.25 41.90
C VAL A 276 6.27 -6.45 41.24
N SER A 277 6.24 -7.14 40.10
CA SER A 277 7.40 -7.21 39.18
C SER A 277 7.04 -6.66 37.83
N PHE A 278 8.00 -6.00 37.19
CA PHE A 278 7.78 -5.35 35.90
C PHE A 278 9.04 -5.32 35.05
N SER A 279 8.86 -5.55 33.73
CA SER A 279 9.88 -5.49 32.70
C SER A 279 9.37 -4.72 31.48
N TYR A 280 10.19 -3.85 30.86
CA TYR A 280 9.86 -3.29 29.55
C TYR A 280 10.03 -4.32 28.44
N GLU A 281 11.05 -5.18 28.55
CA GLU A 281 11.36 -6.31 27.69
C GLU A 281 11.40 -7.59 28.51
N GLN A 282 10.90 -8.72 27.99
CA GLN A 282 10.69 -9.96 28.74
C GLN A 282 11.92 -10.48 29.49
N GLU A 283 13.16 -10.16 29.08
CA GLU A 283 14.39 -10.65 29.71
C GLU A 283 15.10 -9.61 30.59
N ARG A 284 14.54 -8.41 30.77
CA ARG A 284 15.19 -7.32 31.53
C ARG A 284 14.26 -6.77 32.63
N PRO A 285 14.19 -7.45 33.78
CA PRO A 285 13.35 -7.00 34.87
C PRO A 285 13.87 -5.70 35.49
N VAL A 286 12.97 -4.70 35.55
CA VAL A 286 13.25 -3.37 36.13
C VAL A 286 12.80 -3.29 37.58
N LEU A 287 11.67 -3.91 37.90
CA LEU A 287 11.16 -4.03 39.27
C LEU A 287 11.02 -5.51 39.60
N LYS A 288 11.44 -5.90 40.81
CA LYS A 288 11.42 -7.28 41.26
C LYS A 288 10.77 -7.35 42.64
N ASN A 289 9.59 -7.97 42.69
CA ASN A 289 8.88 -8.26 43.94
C ASN A 289 8.74 -7.07 44.89
N ILE A 290 8.31 -5.92 44.39
CA ILE A 290 8.16 -4.69 45.15
C ILE A 290 6.84 -4.73 45.93
N SER A 291 6.94 -4.47 47.25
CA SER A 291 5.77 -4.38 48.11
C SER A 291 5.91 -3.16 49.03
N PHE A 292 4.93 -2.26 49.00
CA PHE A 292 4.81 -1.15 49.90
C PHE A 292 3.37 -0.60 49.87
N SER A 293 3.02 0.22 50.85
CA SER A 293 1.71 0.90 50.90
C SER A 293 1.91 2.35 51.33
N THR A 294 1.07 3.24 50.78
CA THR A 294 1.03 4.66 51.14
C THR A 294 -0.42 5.08 51.35
N LYS A 295 -0.72 5.77 52.47
CA LYS A 295 -2.07 6.18 52.83
C LYS A 295 -2.47 7.48 52.18
N ARG A 296 -3.77 7.70 52.07
CA ARG A 296 -4.30 8.97 51.58
C ARG A 296 -3.83 10.13 52.48
N GLY A 297 -3.24 11.15 51.86
CA GLY A 297 -2.70 12.33 52.55
C GLY A 297 -1.23 12.23 52.92
N ASP A 298 -0.61 11.06 52.82
CA ASP A 298 0.82 10.89 53.07
C ASP A 298 1.67 11.44 51.90
N ILE A 299 2.85 11.93 52.26
CA ILE A 299 3.89 12.28 51.28
C ILE A 299 4.93 11.16 51.25
N THR A 300 4.99 10.42 50.16
CA THR A 300 5.94 9.32 50.01
C THR A 300 7.01 9.68 48.99
N ALA A 301 8.29 9.62 49.39
CA ALA A 301 9.42 9.86 48.52
C ALA A 301 10.02 8.55 48.02
N ILE A 302 10.12 8.39 46.68
CA ILE A 302 10.79 7.28 46.03
C ILE A 302 12.21 7.73 45.70
N VAL A 303 13.20 7.20 46.39
CA VAL A 303 14.62 7.57 46.25
C VAL A 303 15.46 6.40 45.70
N GLY A 304 16.54 6.71 45.00
CA GLY A 304 17.47 5.70 44.44
C GLY A 304 18.29 6.23 43.28
N PRO A 305 19.32 5.52 42.86
CA PRO A 305 20.16 5.91 41.73
C PRO A 305 19.38 5.97 40.41
N THR A 306 19.98 6.58 39.39
CA THR A 306 19.42 6.56 38.03
C THR A 306 19.32 5.13 37.52
N GLY A 307 18.20 4.77 36.93
CA GLY A 307 17.96 3.38 36.45
C GLY A 307 17.34 2.43 37.50
N SER A 308 17.11 2.87 38.76
CA SER A 308 16.52 2.02 39.81
C SER A 308 15.01 1.74 39.69
N GLY A 309 14.37 2.16 38.61
CA GLY A 309 12.94 1.88 38.36
C GLY A 309 11.93 2.90 38.93
N LYS A 310 12.39 4.06 39.46
CA LYS A 310 11.50 5.10 40.02
C LYS A 310 10.41 5.54 39.04
N SER A 311 10.78 5.89 37.82
CA SER A 311 9.84 6.31 36.77
C SER A 311 8.92 5.16 36.33
N SER A 312 9.41 3.93 36.34
CA SER A 312 8.61 2.74 36.04
C SER A 312 7.52 2.50 37.10
N MET A 313 7.88 2.71 38.37
CA MET A 313 6.92 2.61 39.47
C MET A 313 5.80 3.68 39.35
N MET A 314 6.15 4.92 39.00
CA MET A 314 5.17 5.96 38.72
C MET A 314 4.27 5.64 37.54
N GLY A 315 4.86 5.06 36.46
CA GLY A 315 4.11 4.60 35.30
C GLY A 315 3.12 3.48 35.62
N LEU A 316 3.50 2.53 36.47
CA LEU A 316 2.61 1.48 36.98
C LEU A 316 1.50 2.04 37.86
N MET A 317 1.80 2.98 38.76
CA MET A 317 0.83 3.64 39.60
C MET A 317 -0.24 4.40 38.79
N SER A 318 0.16 5.03 37.71
CA SER A 318 -0.73 5.71 36.75
C SER A 318 -1.38 4.75 35.75
N ARG A 319 -1.12 3.45 35.88
CA ARG A 319 -1.57 2.38 34.95
C ARG A 319 -1.24 2.65 33.49
N LEU A 320 -0.07 3.27 33.24
CA LEU A 320 0.49 3.37 31.88
C LEU A 320 1.03 2.03 31.38
N PHE A 321 1.29 1.10 32.33
CA PHE A 321 1.68 -0.28 32.13
C PHE A 321 0.94 -1.13 33.15
N ASP A 322 0.64 -2.39 32.81
CA ASP A 322 0.23 -3.39 33.78
C ASP A 322 1.48 -4.17 34.27
N PRO A 323 1.53 -4.61 35.54
CA PRO A 323 2.67 -5.40 36.05
C PRO A 323 2.70 -6.78 35.44
N ASP A 324 3.92 -7.36 35.28
CA ASP A 324 4.11 -8.73 34.81
C ASP A 324 3.62 -9.74 35.85
N SER A 325 3.78 -9.42 37.13
CA SER A 325 3.25 -10.19 38.25
C SER A 325 2.99 -9.31 39.45
N GLY A 326 2.15 -9.77 40.39
CA GLY A 326 1.68 -9.00 41.53
C GLY A 326 0.46 -8.15 41.18
N GLN A 327 0.09 -7.23 42.08
CA GLN A 327 -1.06 -6.33 41.88
C GLN A 327 -0.86 -4.99 42.55
N ILE A 328 -1.54 -3.99 42.03
CA ILE A 328 -1.60 -2.63 42.58
C ILE A 328 -3.06 -2.35 42.92
N LYS A 329 -3.30 -1.97 44.13
CA LYS A 329 -4.65 -1.72 44.69
C LYS A 329 -4.81 -0.28 45.11
#